data_5b7e7231a29e69222b2b21ced364535d
#
_entry.id   5b7e7231a29e69222b2b21ced364535d
#
_cell.length_a   1.000
_cell.length_b   1.000
_cell.length_c   1.000
_cell.angle_alpha   90.00
_cell.angle_beta   90.00
_cell.angle_gamma   90.00
#
_symmetry.space_group_name_H-M   'P 1'
#
loop_
_entity.id
_entity.type
_entity.pdbx_description
1 polymer ?
#
loop_
_entity_poly.entity_id
_entity_poly.type
_entity_poly.pdbx_seq_one_letter_code
_entity_poly.pdbx_strand_id
1 'polypeptide(L)'
;MPERLEVGMPDGVRLHVETTGPVHAPVTAVLLHGWTLDGRSWHRQLDALTSSFGDSVRVVTYDARGHGRSSCMALPTATLAQLGDDLAAVLDAVAPSGRVVLVGHSMGGMTIMEYAHRHREHFAARTAGLVFVSTTAEGHTHTVYGLSPRIARLIRLAETTGAGVLARCGSWRAPRALLNALQPSIRWMLFGDRCDPSDIRLVTSAVARASLRSIGGFRASIGAQRRLDTLAALAHLPAAALVGDRDRLTPPPCAESIAAVLPATELTVCPGAGHMLMMERPIEVNAALTGVLGRVLAAPSPHGPGPSAAPPPHGPVVSAVAAGR
;
A
#
# COMPACT_ATOMS: atom_id res chain seq x y z
N MET A 1 12.88 -1.16 18.75
CA MET A 1 11.41 -1.07 18.65
C MET A 1 11.07 -0.03 17.59
N PRO A 2 9.98 -0.16 16.84
CA PRO A 2 9.58 0.87 15.90
C PRO A 2 9.27 2.19 16.61
N GLU A 3 9.78 3.28 16.06
CA GLU A 3 9.39 4.63 16.45
C GLU A 3 7.99 4.91 15.88
N ARG A 4 7.14 5.58 16.66
CA ARG A 4 5.76 5.93 16.27
C ARG A 4 5.63 7.43 16.16
N LEU A 5 5.10 7.86 15.02
CA LEU A 5 4.94 9.27 14.67
C LEU A 5 3.51 9.52 14.21
N GLU A 6 3.05 10.76 14.33
CA GLU A 6 1.85 11.26 13.64
C GLU A 6 2.27 12.32 12.64
N VAL A 7 1.83 12.18 11.39
CA VAL A 7 2.03 13.16 10.33
C VAL A 7 0.70 13.87 10.07
N GLY A 8 0.67 15.19 10.32
CA GLY A 8 -0.51 16.03 10.10
C GLY A 8 -0.68 16.42 8.65
N MET A 9 -1.87 16.21 8.09
CA MET A 9 -2.23 16.63 6.75
C MET A 9 -2.88 18.01 6.77
N PRO A 10 -2.81 18.80 5.67
CA PRO A 10 -3.40 20.14 5.60
C PRO A 10 -4.91 20.19 5.87
N ASP A 11 -5.62 19.09 5.60
CA ASP A 11 -7.06 18.95 5.86
C ASP A 11 -7.40 18.49 7.29
N GLY A 12 -6.41 18.49 8.19
CA GLY A 12 -6.55 18.10 9.60
C GLY A 12 -6.53 16.60 9.86
N VAL A 13 -6.38 15.77 8.83
CA VAL A 13 -6.18 14.32 9.00
C VAL A 13 -4.81 14.06 9.61
N ARG A 14 -4.70 13.14 10.58
CA ARG A 14 -3.45 12.66 11.14
C ARG A 14 -3.21 11.24 10.70
N LEU A 15 -2.05 10.99 10.11
CA LEU A 15 -1.62 9.66 9.67
C LEU A 15 -0.68 9.06 10.72
N HIS A 16 -1.00 7.85 11.15
CA HIS A 16 -0.14 7.06 12.02
C HIS A 16 0.98 6.42 11.20
N VAL A 17 2.22 6.67 11.59
CA VAL A 17 3.44 6.19 10.91
C VAL A 17 4.28 5.40 11.91
N GLU A 18 4.81 4.27 11.49
CA GLU A 18 5.80 3.49 12.24
C GLU A 18 7.09 3.40 11.43
N THR A 19 8.23 3.68 12.06
CA THR A 19 9.54 3.65 11.40
C THR A 19 10.50 2.73 12.16
N THR A 20 11.35 2.01 11.43
CA THR A 20 12.39 1.14 11.99
C THR A 20 13.68 1.35 11.21
N GLY A 21 14.81 1.41 11.88
CA GLY A 21 16.13 1.68 11.29
C GLY A 21 16.52 3.16 11.39
N PRO A 22 17.78 3.49 11.06
CA PRO A 22 18.34 4.82 11.26
C PRO A 22 17.73 5.86 10.32
N VAL A 23 17.58 7.09 10.80
CA VAL A 23 17.04 8.22 10.02
C VAL A 23 17.89 8.51 8.77
N HIS A 24 19.19 8.29 8.86
CA HIS A 24 20.16 8.56 7.79
C HIS A 24 20.51 7.31 6.97
N ALA A 25 19.68 6.27 6.99
CA ALA A 25 19.89 5.11 6.12
C ALA A 25 19.94 5.55 4.64
N PRO A 26 20.87 4.97 3.83
CA PRO A 26 21.01 5.34 2.41
C PRO A 26 19.76 5.08 1.57
N VAL A 27 18.89 4.18 2.03
CA VAL A 27 17.62 3.86 1.38
C VAL A 27 16.50 3.76 2.40
N THR A 28 15.34 4.34 2.09
CA THR A 28 14.11 4.13 2.86
C THR A 28 13.13 3.26 2.07
N ALA A 29 12.71 2.14 2.65
CA ALA A 29 11.63 1.31 2.13
C ALA A 29 10.30 1.74 2.75
N VAL A 30 9.33 2.15 1.94
CA VAL A 30 7.99 2.55 2.41
C VAL A 30 6.96 1.52 1.95
N LEU A 31 6.30 0.88 2.91
CA LEU A 31 5.37 -0.22 2.68
C LEU A 31 3.92 0.28 2.87
N LEU A 32 3.16 0.28 1.79
CA LEU A 32 1.78 0.77 1.72
C LEU A 32 0.79 -0.40 1.72
N HIS A 33 -0.10 -0.41 2.70
CA HIS A 33 -1.11 -1.46 2.84
C HIS A 33 -2.28 -1.33 1.86
N GLY A 34 -3.06 -2.41 1.70
CA GLY A 34 -4.26 -2.45 0.87
C GLY A 34 -5.50 -1.85 1.54
N TRP A 35 -6.55 -1.67 0.75
CA TRP A 35 -7.85 -1.22 1.22
C TRP A 35 -8.38 -2.07 2.37
N THR A 36 -8.94 -1.45 3.39
CA THR A 36 -9.45 -2.04 4.64
C THR A 36 -8.40 -2.66 5.56
N LEU A 37 -7.13 -2.62 5.18
CA LEU A 37 -6.01 -3.11 6.00
C LEU A 37 -5.36 -1.99 6.83
N ASP A 38 -4.23 -2.29 7.45
CA ASP A 38 -3.34 -1.34 8.13
C ASP A 38 -1.88 -1.82 8.06
N GLY A 39 -0.93 -1.02 8.54
CA GLY A 39 0.50 -1.29 8.46
C GLY A 39 0.93 -2.65 9.01
N ARG A 40 0.16 -3.25 9.93
CA ARG A 40 0.44 -4.58 10.49
C ARG A 40 0.39 -5.70 9.45
N SER A 41 -0.24 -5.47 8.29
CA SER A 41 -0.25 -6.46 7.20
C SER A 41 1.14 -6.80 6.68
N TRP A 42 2.13 -5.96 6.94
CA TRP A 42 3.52 -6.10 6.52
C TRP A 42 4.45 -6.70 7.59
N HIS A 43 3.91 -7.24 8.70
CA HIS A 43 4.74 -7.69 9.83
C HIS A 43 5.86 -8.66 9.44
N ARG A 44 5.60 -9.62 8.53
CA ARG A 44 6.61 -10.59 8.06
C ARG A 44 7.69 -9.95 7.20
N GLN A 45 7.37 -8.89 6.47
CA GLN A 45 8.31 -8.13 5.66
C GLN A 45 9.18 -7.22 6.51
N LEU A 46 8.58 -6.61 7.55
CA LEU A 46 9.33 -5.79 8.51
C LEU A 46 10.44 -6.58 9.18
N ASP A 47 10.12 -7.77 9.69
CA ASP A 47 11.10 -8.66 10.35
C ASP A 47 12.21 -9.06 9.37
N ALA A 48 11.85 -9.44 8.13
CA ALA A 48 12.81 -9.86 7.12
C ALA A 48 13.74 -8.71 6.69
N LEU A 49 13.20 -7.51 6.41
CA LEU A 49 13.99 -6.36 5.97
C LEU A 49 14.94 -5.88 7.06
N THR A 50 14.45 -5.79 8.30
CA THR A 50 15.28 -5.38 9.44
C THR A 50 16.44 -6.35 9.66
N SER A 51 16.18 -7.67 9.55
CA SER A 51 17.21 -8.70 9.70
C SER A 51 18.21 -8.71 8.54
N SER A 52 17.77 -8.45 7.30
CA SER A 52 18.62 -8.56 6.10
C SER A 52 19.49 -7.34 5.86
N PHE A 53 19.00 -6.13 6.18
CA PHE A 53 19.66 -4.88 5.79
C PHE A 53 20.19 -4.05 6.98
N GLY A 54 19.77 -4.36 8.21
CA GLY A 54 20.20 -3.63 9.40
C GLY A 54 20.11 -2.12 9.22
N ASP A 55 21.22 -1.43 9.40
CA ASP A 55 21.30 0.04 9.31
C ASP A 55 21.32 0.58 7.87
N SER A 56 21.39 -0.27 6.85
CA SER A 56 21.43 0.16 5.45
C SER A 56 20.07 0.57 4.90
N VAL A 57 18.98 0.12 5.53
CA VAL A 57 17.61 0.41 5.10
C VAL A 57 16.76 0.86 6.29
N ARG A 58 16.15 2.04 6.16
CA ARG A 58 15.05 2.46 7.03
C ARG A 58 13.75 1.91 6.47
N VAL A 59 12.93 1.30 7.31
CA VAL A 59 11.63 0.77 6.92
C VAL A 59 10.53 1.63 7.52
N VAL A 60 9.59 2.07 6.69
CA VAL A 60 8.45 2.90 7.07
C VAL A 60 7.16 2.18 6.68
N THR A 61 6.22 2.10 7.60
CA THR A 61 4.81 1.79 7.32
C THR A 61 3.94 2.93 7.81
N TYR A 62 2.81 3.15 7.18
CA TYR A 62 1.81 4.07 7.71
C TYR A 62 0.41 3.54 7.44
N ASP A 63 -0.53 3.92 8.30
CA ASP A 63 -1.94 3.65 8.09
C ASP A 63 -2.53 4.76 7.21
N ALA A 64 -3.12 4.41 6.08
CA ALA A 64 -3.80 5.37 5.21
C ALA A 64 -4.97 6.04 5.94
N ARG A 65 -5.36 7.24 5.50
CA ARG A 65 -6.50 7.97 6.09
C ARG A 65 -7.74 7.08 6.26
N GLY A 66 -8.34 7.11 7.43
CA GLY A 66 -9.50 6.31 7.80
C GLY A 66 -9.26 4.82 8.04
N HIS A 67 -8.00 4.38 8.04
CA HIS A 67 -7.58 3.01 8.33
C HIS A 67 -6.78 2.95 9.63
N GLY A 68 -6.70 1.76 10.22
CA GLY A 68 -5.86 1.47 11.38
C GLY A 68 -6.00 2.47 12.52
N ARG A 69 -4.90 3.17 12.82
CA ARG A 69 -4.77 4.21 13.86
C ARG A 69 -4.88 5.63 13.31
N SER A 70 -4.86 5.80 11.98
CA SER A 70 -5.05 7.10 11.35
C SER A 70 -6.45 7.64 11.55
N SER A 71 -6.58 8.96 11.58
CA SER A 71 -7.88 9.60 11.74
C SER A 71 -8.79 9.42 10.52
N CYS A 72 -10.10 9.49 10.74
CA CYS A 72 -11.08 9.47 9.66
C CYS A 72 -10.98 10.76 8.85
N MET A 73 -11.38 10.70 7.57
CA MET A 73 -11.36 11.83 6.62
C MET A 73 -12.76 12.30 6.26
N ALA A 74 -12.84 13.45 5.59
CA ALA A 74 -14.04 13.88 4.89
C ALA A 74 -14.30 12.99 3.65
N LEU A 75 -15.57 12.76 3.28
CA LEU A 75 -15.90 11.86 2.17
C LEU A 75 -15.30 12.31 0.82
N PRO A 76 -15.26 13.58 0.45
CA PRO A 76 -14.64 14.02 -0.81
C PRO A 76 -13.16 13.70 -0.92
N THR A 77 -12.46 13.49 0.20
CA THR A 77 -11.02 13.15 0.22
C THR A 77 -10.76 11.64 0.29
N ALA A 78 -11.81 10.81 0.21
CA ALA A 78 -11.69 9.35 0.10
C ALA A 78 -11.37 8.94 -1.35
N THR A 79 -10.23 9.36 -1.87
CA THR A 79 -9.80 9.13 -3.25
C THR A 79 -8.35 8.65 -3.31
N LEU A 80 -8.01 7.90 -4.36
CA LEU A 80 -6.61 7.51 -4.62
C LEU A 80 -5.72 8.73 -4.87
N ALA A 81 -6.24 9.77 -5.53
CA ALA A 81 -5.54 11.03 -5.74
C ALA A 81 -5.07 11.63 -4.40
N GLN A 82 -5.96 11.68 -3.41
CA GLN A 82 -5.61 12.17 -2.07
C GLN A 82 -4.61 11.25 -1.36
N LEU A 83 -4.69 9.93 -1.55
CA LEU A 83 -3.67 9.02 -1.01
C LEU A 83 -2.28 9.26 -1.64
N GLY A 84 -2.24 9.63 -2.92
CA GLY A 84 -0.99 10.06 -3.58
C GLY A 84 -0.40 11.33 -2.97
N ASP A 85 -1.25 12.32 -2.65
CA ASP A 85 -0.85 13.55 -1.96
C ASP A 85 -0.39 13.25 -0.52
N ASP A 86 -1.08 12.36 0.19
CA ASP A 86 -0.69 11.90 1.53
C ASP A 86 0.68 11.22 1.51
N LEU A 87 0.95 10.38 0.52
CA LEU A 87 2.24 9.70 0.38
C LEU A 87 3.38 10.71 0.19
N ALA A 88 3.18 11.73 -0.65
CA ALA A 88 4.16 12.80 -0.82
C ALA A 88 4.48 13.49 0.52
N ALA A 89 3.46 13.86 1.29
CA ALA A 89 3.62 14.50 2.59
C ALA A 89 4.27 13.58 3.63
N VAL A 90 3.95 12.28 3.64
CA VAL A 90 4.62 11.29 4.50
C VAL A 90 6.10 11.20 4.15
N LEU A 91 6.46 11.14 2.85
CA LEU A 91 7.86 11.10 2.44
C LEU A 91 8.64 12.32 2.87
N ASP A 92 8.06 13.53 2.76
CA ASP A 92 8.69 14.76 3.23
C ASP A 92 8.94 14.74 4.74
N ALA A 93 8.00 14.17 5.49
CA ALA A 93 8.06 14.14 6.95
C ALA A 93 9.07 13.12 7.50
N VAL A 94 9.12 11.91 6.92
CA VAL A 94 9.86 10.78 7.52
C VAL A 94 11.08 10.32 6.74
N ALA A 95 11.21 10.75 5.51
CA ALA A 95 12.35 10.46 4.63
C ALA A 95 12.73 11.70 3.81
N PRO A 96 13.10 12.82 4.44
CA PRO A 96 13.31 14.11 3.77
C PRO A 96 14.45 14.08 2.75
N SER A 97 15.32 13.11 2.82
CA SER A 97 16.45 12.91 1.91
C SER A 97 16.66 11.42 1.61
N GLY A 98 17.55 11.12 0.66
CA GLY A 98 17.90 9.76 0.29
C GLY A 98 16.94 9.13 -0.72
N ARG A 99 17.28 7.91 -1.12
CA ARG A 99 16.52 7.12 -2.09
C ARG A 99 15.39 6.38 -1.43
N VAL A 100 14.25 6.27 -2.12
CA VAL A 100 13.06 5.59 -1.62
C VAL A 100 12.73 4.39 -2.50
N VAL A 101 12.45 3.24 -1.89
CA VAL A 101 11.82 2.09 -2.53
C VAL A 101 10.37 2.03 -2.05
N LEU A 102 9.44 2.12 -2.98
CA LEU A 102 8.01 2.08 -2.69
C LEU A 102 7.46 0.67 -2.89
N VAL A 103 6.81 0.14 -1.86
CA VAL A 103 6.24 -1.21 -1.84
C VAL A 103 4.75 -1.09 -1.60
N GLY A 104 3.91 -1.51 -2.55
CA GLY A 104 2.46 -1.32 -2.44
C GLY A 104 1.66 -2.61 -2.62
N HIS A 105 0.83 -2.94 -1.63
CA HIS A 105 -0.17 -3.99 -1.74
C HIS A 105 -1.51 -3.41 -2.16
N SER A 106 -2.12 -3.95 -3.22
CA SER A 106 -3.47 -3.61 -3.66
C SER A 106 -3.65 -2.08 -3.80
N MET A 107 -4.52 -1.45 -3.03
CA MET A 107 -4.70 0.00 -2.97
C MET A 107 -3.38 0.75 -2.71
N GLY A 108 -2.45 0.18 -1.95
CA GLY A 108 -1.12 0.77 -1.73
C GLY A 108 -0.30 0.87 -3.01
N GLY A 109 -0.39 -0.12 -3.91
CA GLY A 109 0.20 -0.03 -5.25
C GLY A 109 -0.45 1.04 -6.12
N MET A 110 -1.79 1.16 -6.05
CA MET A 110 -2.54 2.23 -6.71
C MET A 110 -2.15 3.62 -6.19
N THR A 111 -1.90 3.74 -4.88
CA THR A 111 -1.41 4.98 -4.24
C THR A 111 -0.05 5.39 -4.79
N ILE A 112 0.87 4.45 -4.97
CA ILE A 112 2.18 4.71 -5.60
C ILE A 112 2.01 5.26 -7.01
N MET A 113 1.10 4.71 -7.80
CA MET A 113 0.83 5.16 -9.15
C MET A 113 0.21 6.57 -9.18
N GLU A 114 -0.66 6.89 -8.23
CA GLU A 114 -1.21 8.25 -8.10
C GLU A 114 -0.15 9.26 -7.67
N TYR A 115 0.70 8.90 -6.73
CA TYR A 115 1.83 9.73 -6.34
C TYR A 115 2.76 10.01 -7.54
N ALA A 116 3.12 8.99 -8.31
CA ALA A 116 3.94 9.16 -9.52
C ALA A 116 3.25 10.05 -10.57
N HIS A 117 1.92 9.96 -10.70
CA HIS A 117 1.15 10.77 -11.64
C HIS A 117 1.06 12.24 -11.24
N ARG A 118 0.80 12.50 -9.96
CA ARG A 118 0.49 13.83 -9.43
C ARG A 118 1.73 14.62 -9.03
N HIS A 119 2.76 13.94 -8.54
CA HIS A 119 3.99 14.53 -7.99
C HIS A 119 5.22 14.09 -8.79
N ARG A 120 5.19 14.25 -10.12
CA ARG A 120 6.18 13.69 -11.05
C ARG A 120 7.62 14.05 -10.70
N GLU A 121 7.89 15.31 -10.43
CA GLU A 121 9.24 15.80 -10.11
C GLU A 121 9.70 15.26 -8.75
N HIS A 122 8.84 15.33 -7.74
CA HIS A 122 9.11 14.79 -6.41
C HIS A 122 9.34 13.28 -6.46
N PHE A 123 8.51 12.55 -7.21
CA PHE A 123 8.69 11.12 -7.44
C PHE A 123 10.02 10.82 -8.13
N ALA A 124 10.36 11.51 -9.21
CA ALA A 124 11.59 11.29 -9.98
C ALA A 124 12.86 11.60 -9.17
N ALA A 125 12.80 12.61 -8.29
CA ALA A 125 13.91 12.99 -7.42
C ALA A 125 14.18 11.97 -6.30
N ARG A 126 13.16 11.18 -5.90
CA ARG A 126 13.21 10.39 -4.67
C ARG A 126 13.12 8.89 -4.90
N THR A 127 12.30 8.44 -5.85
CA THR A 127 11.98 7.02 -6.02
C THR A 127 13.04 6.31 -6.84
N ALA A 128 13.63 5.27 -6.25
CA ALA A 128 14.69 4.48 -6.85
C ALA A 128 14.29 3.04 -7.17
N GLY A 129 13.13 2.58 -6.70
CA GLY A 129 12.65 1.22 -6.97
C GLY A 129 11.19 1.02 -6.58
N LEU A 130 10.54 0.03 -7.20
CA LEU A 130 9.10 -0.24 -7.04
C LEU A 130 8.84 -1.73 -6.79
N VAL A 131 7.95 -2.04 -5.85
CA VAL A 131 7.43 -3.40 -5.67
C VAL A 131 5.90 -3.36 -5.61
N PHE A 132 5.26 -4.05 -6.52
CA PHE A 132 3.80 -4.16 -6.63
C PHE A 132 3.35 -5.55 -6.20
N VAL A 133 2.51 -5.63 -5.18
CA VAL A 133 1.99 -6.89 -4.62
C VAL A 133 0.48 -6.91 -4.77
N SER A 134 -0.06 -7.85 -5.54
CA SER A 134 -1.51 -8.04 -5.74
C SER A 134 -2.24 -6.70 -6.00
N THR A 135 -1.84 -5.97 -7.04
CA THR A 135 -2.40 -4.65 -7.39
C THR A 135 -2.74 -4.53 -8.87
N THR A 136 -3.33 -3.42 -9.26
CA THR A 136 -3.70 -3.15 -10.67
C THR A 136 -3.50 -1.68 -11.00
N ALA A 137 -3.20 -1.39 -12.27
CA ALA A 137 -3.17 -0.04 -12.84
C ALA A 137 -4.45 0.33 -13.59
N GLU A 138 -5.43 -0.59 -13.69
CA GLU A 138 -6.62 -0.48 -14.55
C GLU A 138 -7.95 -0.62 -13.79
N GLY A 139 -7.96 -0.38 -12.49
CA GLY A 139 -9.13 -0.48 -11.64
C GLY A 139 -9.77 -1.87 -11.68
N HIS A 140 -11.04 -1.96 -12.09
CA HIS A 140 -11.77 -3.24 -12.15
C HIS A 140 -11.76 -3.92 -13.52
N THR A 141 -10.88 -3.55 -14.45
CA THR A 141 -10.87 -4.09 -15.82
C THR A 141 -10.81 -5.61 -15.83
N HIS A 142 -9.94 -6.22 -15.03
CA HIS A 142 -9.73 -7.66 -14.98
C HIS A 142 -10.43 -8.36 -13.79
N THR A 143 -11.11 -7.60 -12.92
CA THR A 143 -11.71 -8.17 -11.71
C THR A 143 -13.01 -8.91 -12.04
N VAL A 144 -13.00 -10.22 -11.88
CA VAL A 144 -14.17 -11.10 -12.08
C VAL A 144 -14.54 -11.94 -10.84
N TYR A 145 -13.84 -11.75 -9.72
CA TYR A 145 -14.05 -12.47 -8.45
C TYR A 145 -14.00 -14.00 -8.55
N GLY A 146 -13.36 -14.54 -9.61
CA GLY A 146 -13.41 -15.97 -9.92
C GLY A 146 -14.80 -16.48 -10.34
N LEU A 147 -15.70 -15.59 -10.79
CA LEU A 147 -17.09 -15.86 -11.16
C LEU A 147 -17.33 -15.54 -12.66
N SER A 148 -18.49 -15.96 -13.17
CA SER A 148 -18.85 -15.57 -14.54
C SER A 148 -18.97 -14.05 -14.69
N PRO A 149 -18.68 -13.45 -15.86
CA PRO A 149 -18.70 -12.00 -16.06
C PRO A 149 -20.05 -11.34 -15.73
N ARG A 150 -21.17 -12.05 -15.94
CA ARG A 150 -22.52 -11.57 -15.59
C ARG A 150 -22.69 -11.44 -14.07
N ILE A 151 -22.29 -12.46 -13.32
CA ILE A 151 -22.37 -12.46 -11.85
C ILE A 151 -21.41 -11.40 -11.27
N ALA A 152 -20.17 -11.34 -11.78
CA ALA A 152 -19.20 -10.32 -11.37
C ALA A 152 -19.74 -8.89 -11.59
N ARG A 153 -20.46 -8.63 -12.68
CA ARG A 153 -21.09 -7.32 -12.94
C ARG A 153 -22.18 -7.00 -11.94
N LEU A 154 -23.03 -7.97 -11.56
CA LEU A 154 -24.06 -7.79 -10.55
C LEU A 154 -23.46 -7.51 -9.16
N ILE A 155 -22.40 -8.24 -8.78
CA ILE A 155 -21.69 -8.01 -7.53
C ILE A 155 -21.11 -6.60 -7.52
N ARG A 156 -20.43 -6.17 -8.58
CA ARG A 156 -19.88 -4.80 -8.66
C ARG A 156 -20.96 -3.72 -8.54
N LEU A 157 -22.13 -3.93 -9.13
CA LEU A 157 -23.24 -3.00 -8.99
C LEU A 157 -23.75 -2.93 -7.53
N ALA A 158 -23.92 -4.08 -6.90
CA ALA A 158 -24.33 -4.17 -5.50
C ALA A 158 -23.29 -3.53 -4.57
N GLU A 159 -22.00 -3.80 -4.79
CA GLU A 159 -20.90 -3.18 -4.05
C GLU A 159 -20.88 -1.65 -4.22
N THR A 160 -21.06 -1.13 -5.43
CA THR A 160 -21.06 0.30 -5.69
C THR A 160 -22.23 0.99 -4.98
N THR A 161 -23.42 0.39 -5.00
CA THR A 161 -24.61 0.89 -4.31
C THR A 161 -24.42 0.83 -2.80
N GLY A 162 -23.97 -0.32 -2.26
CA GLY A 162 -23.69 -0.50 -0.85
C GLY A 162 -22.57 0.40 -0.33
N ALA A 163 -21.53 0.61 -1.13
CA ALA A 163 -20.44 1.51 -0.80
C ALA A 163 -20.91 2.95 -0.56
N GLY A 164 -21.85 3.44 -1.37
CA GLY A 164 -22.44 4.78 -1.18
C GLY A 164 -23.18 4.93 0.15
N VAL A 165 -23.82 3.88 0.65
CA VAL A 165 -24.45 3.85 1.98
C VAL A 165 -23.39 3.84 3.08
N LEU A 166 -22.41 2.92 2.99
CA LEU A 166 -21.34 2.82 3.99
C LEU A 166 -20.53 4.13 4.09
N ALA A 167 -20.26 4.78 2.97
CA ALA A 167 -19.53 6.05 2.94
C ALA A 167 -20.21 7.16 3.76
N ARG A 168 -21.54 7.14 3.86
CA ARG A 168 -22.33 8.10 4.64
C ARG A 168 -22.35 7.79 6.15
N CYS A 169 -21.98 6.56 6.55
CA CYS A 169 -21.93 6.18 7.98
C CYS A 169 -20.75 6.80 8.75
N GLY A 170 -19.91 7.59 8.10
CA GLY A 170 -18.87 8.37 8.74
C GLY A 170 -17.76 7.54 9.40
N SER A 171 -17.40 7.93 10.60
CA SER A 171 -16.33 7.28 11.38
C SER A 171 -16.74 5.98 12.07
N TRP A 172 -17.98 5.55 11.92
CA TRP A 172 -18.46 4.28 12.48
C TRP A 172 -17.62 3.12 11.93
N ARG A 173 -17.54 2.08 12.73
CA ARG A 173 -16.76 0.87 12.42
C ARG A 173 -17.66 -0.36 12.47
N ALA A 174 -17.33 -1.36 11.66
CA ALA A 174 -18.08 -2.60 11.65
C ALA A 174 -17.95 -3.34 13.00
N PRO A 175 -19.03 -3.85 13.59
CA PRO A 175 -18.98 -4.64 14.82
C PRO A 175 -18.12 -5.91 14.61
N ARG A 176 -17.25 -6.20 15.58
CA ARG A 176 -16.39 -7.40 15.51
C ARG A 176 -17.17 -8.70 15.37
N ALA A 177 -18.33 -8.81 16.05
CA ALA A 177 -19.19 -9.99 15.96
C ALA A 177 -19.65 -10.25 14.52
N LEU A 178 -20.05 -9.19 13.80
CA LEU A 178 -20.43 -9.28 12.38
C LEU A 178 -19.24 -9.73 11.52
N LEU A 179 -18.06 -9.13 11.72
CA LEU A 179 -16.86 -9.49 10.95
C LEU A 179 -16.41 -10.93 11.24
N ASN A 180 -16.55 -11.39 12.48
CA ASN A 180 -16.27 -12.79 12.82
C ASN A 180 -17.22 -13.75 12.10
N ALA A 181 -18.50 -13.41 12.01
CA ALA A 181 -19.47 -14.21 11.25
C ALA A 181 -19.19 -14.20 9.73
N LEU A 182 -18.58 -13.13 9.22
CA LEU A 182 -18.19 -12.99 7.81
C LEU A 182 -16.80 -13.56 7.49
N GLN A 183 -16.05 -14.08 8.48
CA GLN A 183 -14.70 -14.64 8.23
C GLN A 183 -14.64 -15.68 7.11
N PRO A 184 -15.59 -16.63 6.95
CA PRO A 184 -15.53 -17.56 5.82
C PRO A 184 -15.56 -16.86 4.45
N SER A 185 -16.39 -15.82 4.31
CA SER A 185 -16.51 -15.02 3.10
C SER A 185 -15.25 -14.17 2.86
N ILE A 186 -14.71 -13.56 3.91
CA ILE A 186 -13.44 -12.80 3.87
C ILE A 186 -12.31 -13.72 3.46
N ARG A 187 -12.22 -14.92 4.06
CA ARG A 187 -11.23 -15.93 3.70
C ARG A 187 -11.35 -16.33 2.23
N TRP A 188 -12.55 -16.64 1.78
CA TRP A 188 -12.78 -17.04 0.38
C TRP A 188 -12.39 -15.93 -0.59
N MET A 189 -12.69 -14.67 -0.28
CA MET A 189 -12.40 -13.53 -1.15
C MET A 189 -10.91 -13.19 -1.22
N LEU A 190 -10.21 -13.25 -0.08
CA LEU A 190 -8.87 -12.68 0.07
C LEU A 190 -7.74 -13.70 0.05
N PHE A 191 -8.00 -14.95 0.42
CA PHE A 191 -6.97 -15.98 0.52
C PHE A 191 -7.14 -17.05 -0.54
N GLY A 192 -6.01 -17.66 -0.93
CA GLY A 192 -5.98 -18.82 -1.81
C GLY A 192 -6.23 -20.14 -1.07
N ASP A 193 -5.46 -21.17 -1.44
CA ASP A 193 -5.65 -22.53 -0.94
C ASP A 193 -5.30 -22.63 0.56
N ARG A 194 -4.31 -21.85 1.00
CA ARG A 194 -3.83 -21.82 2.39
C ARG A 194 -4.11 -20.48 3.06
N CYS A 195 -4.53 -20.54 4.31
CA CYS A 195 -4.74 -19.35 5.14
C CYS A 195 -4.42 -19.70 6.59
N ASP A 196 -3.42 -19.05 7.17
CA ASP A 196 -3.12 -19.21 8.59
C ASP A 196 -4.26 -18.57 9.41
N PRO A 197 -4.76 -19.23 10.48
CA PRO A 197 -5.76 -18.65 11.37
C PRO A 197 -5.35 -17.32 12.01
N SER A 198 -4.06 -17.05 12.17
CA SER A 198 -3.57 -15.76 12.66
C SER A 198 -3.75 -14.66 11.62
N ASP A 199 -3.54 -14.97 10.33
CA ASP A 199 -3.67 -14.01 9.23
C ASP A 199 -5.12 -13.57 9.04
N ILE A 200 -6.09 -14.50 9.04
CA ILE A 200 -7.50 -14.11 8.94
C ILE A 200 -7.96 -13.28 10.14
N ARG A 201 -7.45 -13.56 11.36
CA ARG A 201 -7.73 -12.73 12.54
C ARG A 201 -7.12 -11.34 12.41
N LEU A 202 -5.90 -11.22 11.87
CA LEU A 202 -5.25 -9.94 11.62
C LEU A 202 -6.06 -9.13 10.62
N VAL A 203 -6.43 -9.71 9.48
CA VAL A 203 -7.26 -9.06 8.44
C VAL A 203 -8.60 -8.62 9.02
N THR A 204 -9.33 -9.50 9.70
CA THR A 204 -10.60 -9.16 10.33
C THR A 204 -10.46 -8.02 11.34
N SER A 205 -9.37 -8.03 12.13
CA SER A 205 -9.05 -6.94 13.07
C SER A 205 -8.72 -5.63 12.36
N ALA A 206 -8.07 -5.65 11.20
CA ALA A 206 -7.79 -4.46 10.42
C ALA A 206 -9.08 -3.87 9.81
N VAL A 207 -9.93 -4.71 9.22
CA VAL A 207 -11.28 -4.30 8.74
C VAL A 207 -12.10 -3.66 9.85
N ALA A 208 -12.06 -4.21 11.09
CA ALA A 208 -12.75 -3.64 12.24
C ALA A 208 -12.21 -2.26 12.68
N ARG A 209 -11.00 -1.90 12.27
CA ARG A 209 -10.40 -0.58 12.53
C ARG A 209 -10.64 0.42 11.42
N ALA A 210 -10.93 -0.03 10.20
CA ALA A 210 -11.28 0.84 9.09
C ALA A 210 -12.65 1.49 9.34
N SER A 211 -12.78 2.78 9.05
CA SER A 211 -14.08 3.46 9.13
C SER A 211 -15.00 2.99 8.01
N LEU A 212 -16.31 2.96 8.25
CA LEU A 212 -17.28 2.64 7.19
C LEU A 212 -17.17 3.63 6.03
N ARG A 213 -16.79 4.89 6.30
CA ARG A 213 -16.50 5.89 5.27
C ARG A 213 -15.33 5.47 4.39
N SER A 214 -14.24 4.91 4.95
CA SER A 214 -13.12 4.40 4.16
C SER A 214 -13.53 3.19 3.33
N ILE A 215 -14.29 2.26 3.95
CA ILE A 215 -14.77 1.06 3.27
C ILE A 215 -15.66 1.42 2.07
N GLY A 216 -16.53 2.42 2.19
CA GLY A 216 -17.40 2.85 1.11
C GLY A 216 -16.75 3.89 0.17
N GLY A 217 -16.05 4.87 0.73
CA GLY A 217 -15.61 6.07 0.00
C GLY A 217 -14.58 5.80 -1.08
N PHE A 218 -13.59 4.95 -0.84
CA PHE A 218 -12.54 4.66 -1.82
C PHE A 218 -13.01 3.83 -3.02
N ARG A 219 -14.14 3.13 -2.90
CA ARG A 219 -14.61 2.15 -3.91
C ARG A 219 -14.69 2.72 -5.32
N ALA A 220 -15.24 3.92 -5.47
CA ALA A 220 -15.40 4.57 -6.78
C ALA A 220 -14.04 4.92 -7.39
N SER A 221 -13.13 5.50 -6.59
CA SER A 221 -11.80 5.91 -7.06
C SER A 221 -10.94 4.70 -7.44
N ILE A 222 -10.98 3.62 -6.65
CA ILE A 222 -10.31 2.35 -6.95
C ILE A 222 -10.80 1.81 -8.31
N GLY A 223 -12.11 1.80 -8.55
CA GLY A 223 -12.68 1.29 -9.79
C GLY A 223 -12.36 2.12 -11.04
N ALA A 224 -12.18 3.42 -10.85
CA ALA A 224 -11.94 4.38 -11.93
C ALA A 224 -10.46 4.53 -12.30
N GLN A 225 -9.52 3.95 -11.56
CA GLN A 225 -8.09 4.13 -11.80
C GLN A 225 -7.66 3.69 -13.20
N ARG A 226 -6.81 4.51 -13.85
CA ARG A 226 -6.14 4.22 -15.13
C ARG A 226 -4.77 4.86 -15.09
N ARG A 227 -3.68 4.05 -14.91
CA ARG A 227 -2.31 4.57 -14.69
C ARG A 227 -1.23 3.78 -15.43
N LEU A 228 -1.58 2.98 -16.44
CA LEU A 228 -0.58 2.28 -17.26
C LEU A 228 0.38 3.25 -17.95
N ASP A 229 -0.13 4.37 -18.50
CA ASP A 229 0.72 5.39 -19.14
C ASP A 229 1.69 6.04 -18.13
N THR A 230 1.24 6.22 -16.89
CA THR A 230 2.12 6.71 -15.81
C THR A 230 3.23 5.71 -15.53
N LEU A 231 2.91 4.41 -15.44
CA LEU A 231 3.90 3.37 -15.21
C LEU A 231 4.88 3.23 -16.38
N ALA A 232 4.42 3.33 -17.63
CA ALA A 232 5.28 3.26 -18.81
C ALA A 232 6.42 4.30 -18.77
N ALA A 233 6.16 5.49 -18.23
CA ALA A 233 7.17 6.53 -18.03
C ALA A 233 8.23 6.16 -16.96
N LEU A 234 8.00 5.13 -16.15
CA LEU A 234 8.89 4.66 -15.07
C LEU A 234 9.69 3.41 -15.44
N ALA A 235 9.70 3.03 -16.71
CA ALA A 235 10.34 1.79 -17.20
C ALA A 235 11.83 1.66 -16.90
N HIS A 236 12.49 2.76 -16.51
CA HIS A 236 13.91 2.80 -16.14
C HIS A 236 14.18 2.37 -14.69
N LEU A 237 13.15 2.27 -13.85
CA LEU A 237 13.32 1.91 -12.44
C LEU A 237 13.36 0.38 -12.25
N PRO A 238 14.23 -0.14 -11.36
CA PRO A 238 14.15 -1.52 -10.93
C PRO A 238 12.79 -1.77 -10.26
N ALA A 239 12.07 -2.78 -10.75
CA ALA A 239 10.75 -3.09 -10.25
C ALA A 239 10.54 -4.61 -10.09
N ALA A 240 9.58 -4.97 -9.24
CA ALA A 240 9.03 -6.32 -9.13
C ALA A 240 7.50 -6.26 -9.03
N ALA A 241 6.81 -7.21 -9.63
CA ALA A 241 5.36 -7.39 -9.52
C ALA A 241 5.05 -8.84 -9.12
N LEU A 242 4.23 -9.01 -8.09
CA LEU A 242 3.85 -10.32 -7.58
C LEU A 242 2.33 -10.43 -7.48
N VAL A 243 1.82 -11.60 -7.81
CA VAL A 243 0.39 -11.89 -7.75
C VAL A 243 0.14 -13.36 -7.43
N GLY A 244 -0.94 -13.68 -6.72
CA GLY A 244 -1.42 -15.03 -6.55
C GLY A 244 -2.28 -15.48 -7.74
N ASP A 245 -2.14 -16.74 -8.18
CA ASP A 245 -2.99 -17.29 -9.27
C ASP A 245 -4.45 -17.49 -8.84
N ARG A 246 -4.74 -17.42 -7.54
CA ARG A 246 -6.08 -17.48 -6.94
C ARG A 246 -6.58 -16.11 -6.47
N ASP A 247 -5.88 -15.02 -6.82
CA ASP A 247 -6.33 -13.67 -6.48
C ASP A 247 -7.64 -13.33 -7.22
N ARG A 248 -8.71 -13.14 -6.45
CA ARG A 248 -10.05 -12.85 -6.97
C ARG A 248 -10.31 -11.35 -7.15
N LEU A 249 -9.49 -10.50 -6.55
CA LEU A 249 -9.62 -9.04 -6.63
C LEU A 249 -8.75 -8.43 -7.72
N THR A 250 -7.49 -8.81 -7.75
CA THR A 250 -6.50 -8.36 -8.73
C THR A 250 -5.81 -9.59 -9.35
N PRO A 251 -6.51 -10.34 -10.23
CA PRO A 251 -6.02 -11.58 -10.81
C PRO A 251 -4.76 -11.36 -11.67
N PRO A 252 -4.03 -12.43 -12.06
CA PRO A 252 -2.76 -12.35 -12.80
C PRO A 252 -2.72 -11.35 -13.95
N PRO A 253 -3.76 -11.19 -14.80
CA PRO A 253 -3.75 -10.17 -15.85
C PRO A 253 -3.49 -8.73 -15.39
N CYS A 254 -3.81 -8.42 -14.11
CA CYS A 254 -3.50 -7.10 -13.54
C CYS A 254 -1.99 -6.88 -13.38
N ALA A 255 -1.26 -7.88 -12.91
CA ALA A 255 0.20 -7.82 -12.76
C ALA A 255 0.90 -7.94 -14.12
N GLU A 256 0.35 -8.74 -15.04
CA GLU A 256 0.82 -8.88 -16.42
C GLU A 256 0.74 -7.54 -17.17
N SER A 257 -0.37 -6.78 -17.03
CA SER A 257 -0.51 -5.44 -17.60
C SER A 257 0.54 -4.46 -17.06
N ILE A 258 0.88 -4.54 -15.77
CA ILE A 258 1.93 -3.73 -15.16
C ILE A 258 3.29 -4.12 -15.73
N ALA A 259 3.61 -5.42 -15.80
CA ALA A 259 4.88 -5.91 -16.32
C ALA A 259 5.06 -5.59 -17.82
N ALA A 260 3.97 -5.57 -18.58
CA ALA A 260 4.01 -5.23 -20.01
C ALA A 260 4.49 -3.79 -20.28
N VAL A 261 4.21 -2.85 -19.38
CA VAL A 261 4.64 -1.44 -19.51
C VAL A 261 5.91 -1.12 -18.71
N LEU A 262 6.34 -2.02 -17.83
CA LEU A 262 7.58 -1.93 -17.07
C LEU A 262 8.51 -3.12 -17.43
N PRO A 263 9.21 -3.08 -18.55
CA PRO A 263 9.90 -4.26 -19.11
C PRO A 263 11.04 -4.81 -18.24
N ALA A 264 11.59 -4.01 -17.32
CA ALA A 264 12.58 -4.46 -16.33
C ALA A 264 11.93 -5.08 -15.06
N THR A 265 10.60 -5.24 -15.03
CA THR A 265 9.88 -5.80 -13.86
C THR A 265 10.03 -7.30 -13.80
N GLU A 266 10.48 -7.81 -12.67
CA GLU A 266 10.41 -9.24 -12.34
C GLU A 266 8.97 -9.60 -11.97
N LEU A 267 8.26 -10.29 -12.86
CA LEU A 267 6.89 -10.77 -12.60
C LEU A 267 6.94 -12.16 -11.96
N THR A 268 6.31 -12.29 -10.79
CA THR A 268 6.15 -13.56 -10.08
C THR A 268 4.66 -13.88 -9.89
N VAL A 269 4.21 -14.99 -10.48
CA VAL A 269 2.89 -15.57 -10.21
C VAL A 269 3.03 -16.70 -9.20
N CYS A 270 2.40 -16.57 -8.04
CA CYS A 270 2.51 -17.51 -6.93
C CYS A 270 1.38 -18.55 -6.95
N PRO A 271 1.67 -19.86 -7.20
CA PRO A 271 0.65 -20.88 -7.28
C PRO A 271 -0.10 -21.09 -5.96
N GLY A 272 -1.43 -21.21 -6.04
CA GLY A 272 -2.32 -21.48 -4.91
C GLY A 272 -2.48 -20.29 -3.94
N ALA A 273 -1.90 -19.13 -4.23
CA ALA A 273 -2.01 -17.96 -3.37
C ALA A 273 -3.14 -17.01 -3.83
N GLY A 274 -3.75 -16.31 -2.87
CA GLY A 274 -4.79 -15.32 -3.10
C GLY A 274 -4.26 -13.89 -3.08
N HIS A 275 -5.12 -12.98 -2.63
CA HIS A 275 -4.86 -11.54 -2.59
C HIS A 275 -3.90 -11.12 -1.46
N MET A 276 -3.85 -11.88 -0.35
CA MET A 276 -3.01 -11.55 0.81
C MET A 276 -1.58 -12.10 0.68
N LEU A 277 -0.96 -11.87 -0.46
CA LEU A 277 0.28 -12.51 -0.87
C LEU A 277 1.43 -12.31 0.11
N MET A 278 1.54 -11.12 0.75
CA MET A 278 2.56 -10.82 1.76
C MET A 278 2.42 -11.69 3.03
N MET A 279 1.24 -12.29 3.25
CA MET A 279 0.99 -13.24 4.33
C MET A 279 1.10 -14.68 3.85
N GLU A 280 0.56 -15.00 2.65
CA GLU A 280 0.49 -16.35 2.10
C GLU A 280 1.83 -16.84 1.53
N ARG A 281 2.62 -15.92 0.98
CA ARG A 281 3.90 -16.19 0.31
C ARG A 281 4.99 -15.21 0.78
N PRO A 282 5.26 -15.14 2.09
CA PRO A 282 6.23 -14.18 2.63
C PRO A 282 7.63 -14.36 2.08
N ILE A 283 8.05 -15.59 1.75
CA ILE A 283 9.38 -15.88 1.21
C ILE A 283 9.55 -15.20 -0.16
N GLU A 284 8.59 -15.39 -1.06
CA GLU A 284 8.62 -14.83 -2.41
C GLU A 284 8.54 -13.30 -2.38
N VAL A 285 7.66 -12.75 -1.53
CA VAL A 285 7.53 -11.30 -1.36
C VAL A 285 8.82 -10.72 -0.77
N ASN A 286 9.40 -11.35 0.25
CA ASN A 286 10.67 -10.89 0.84
C ASN A 286 11.82 -10.97 -0.16
N ALA A 287 11.89 -12.02 -0.99
CA ALA A 287 12.91 -12.15 -2.03
C ALA A 287 12.81 -11.01 -3.07
N ALA A 288 11.61 -10.68 -3.53
CA ALA A 288 11.40 -9.57 -4.45
C ALA A 288 11.79 -8.21 -3.84
N LEU A 289 11.39 -7.96 -2.58
CA LEU A 289 11.78 -6.75 -1.86
C LEU A 289 13.31 -6.65 -1.72
N THR A 290 13.94 -7.74 -1.29
CA THR A 290 15.40 -7.83 -1.12
C THR A 290 16.13 -7.62 -2.45
N GLY A 291 15.61 -8.21 -3.53
CA GLY A 291 16.18 -8.05 -4.88
C GLY A 291 16.13 -6.60 -5.37
N VAL A 292 14.99 -5.91 -5.22
CA VAL A 292 14.87 -4.49 -5.61
C VAL A 292 15.75 -3.61 -4.73
N LEU A 293 15.72 -3.79 -3.40
CA LEU A 293 16.56 -3.03 -2.47
C LEU A 293 18.06 -3.25 -2.73
N GLY A 294 18.48 -4.48 -3.01
CA GLY A 294 19.86 -4.80 -3.35
C GLY A 294 20.32 -4.08 -4.62
N ARG A 295 19.51 -4.04 -5.68
CA ARG A 295 19.81 -3.27 -6.92
C ARG A 295 19.91 -1.78 -6.63
N VAL A 296 19.00 -1.24 -5.80
CA VAL A 296 19.03 0.18 -5.43
C VAL A 296 20.28 0.51 -4.61
N LEU A 297 20.65 -0.33 -3.65
CA LEU A 297 21.85 -0.10 -2.82
C LEU A 297 23.16 -0.20 -3.64
N ALA A 298 23.22 -1.12 -4.60
CA ALA A 298 24.38 -1.30 -5.46
C ALA A 298 24.55 -0.18 -6.50
N ALA A 299 23.47 0.52 -6.88
CA ALA A 299 23.54 1.62 -7.82
C ALA A 299 24.22 2.84 -7.19
N PRO A 300 25.15 3.54 -7.93
CA PRO A 300 25.77 4.77 -7.44
C PRO A 300 24.69 5.81 -7.11
N SER A 301 24.88 6.56 -6.00
CA SER A 301 23.99 7.67 -5.65
C SER A 301 24.08 8.75 -6.72
N PRO A 302 22.98 9.16 -7.37
CA PRO A 302 23.00 10.23 -8.35
C PRO A 302 23.34 11.60 -7.73
N HIS A 303 23.29 11.70 -6.41
CA HIS A 303 23.71 12.88 -5.65
C HIS A 303 24.79 12.44 -4.64
N GLY A 304 26.01 12.95 -4.80
CA GLY A 304 26.97 12.98 -3.70
C GLY A 304 26.34 13.70 -2.50
N PRO A 305 26.95 13.69 -1.29
CA PRO A 305 26.37 14.31 -0.11
C PRO A 305 26.04 15.78 -0.41
N GLY A 306 24.78 16.02 -0.76
CA GLY A 306 24.26 17.37 -1.03
C GLY A 306 24.17 18.18 0.24
N PRO A 307 24.29 19.52 0.19
CA PRO A 307 24.12 20.36 1.37
C PRO A 307 22.73 20.17 1.94
N SER A 308 22.67 20.05 3.27
CA SER A 308 21.43 19.98 4.05
C SER A 308 20.48 21.12 3.64
N ALA A 309 19.41 20.79 2.91
CA ALA A 309 18.37 21.75 2.61
C ALA A 309 17.62 22.09 3.90
N ALA A 310 17.49 23.37 4.20
CA ALA A 310 16.65 23.85 5.29
C ALA A 310 15.18 23.41 5.02
N PRO A 311 14.44 23.01 6.07
CA PRO A 311 13.05 22.59 5.87
C PRO A 311 12.21 23.75 5.32
N PRO A 312 11.23 23.46 4.41
CA PRO A 312 10.34 24.48 3.89
C PRO A 312 9.49 25.07 5.03
N PRO A 313 9.14 26.36 4.96
CA PRO A 313 8.50 27.09 6.07
C PRO A 313 7.07 26.61 6.43
N HIS A 314 6.50 25.65 5.74
CA HIS A 314 5.16 25.08 6.00
C HIS A 314 5.11 23.57 5.73
N GLY A 315 6.10 22.80 6.23
CA GLY A 315 6.08 21.34 6.16
C GLY A 315 5.02 20.70 7.08
N PRO A 316 4.66 19.42 6.81
CA PRO A 316 3.71 18.69 7.67
C PRO A 316 4.21 18.66 9.12
N VAL A 317 3.27 18.83 10.07
CA VAL A 317 3.60 18.80 11.51
C VAL A 317 3.83 17.34 11.91
N VAL A 318 5.04 17.04 12.37
CA VAL A 318 5.40 15.73 12.90
C VAL A 318 5.36 15.78 14.41
N SER A 319 4.56 14.90 15.04
CA SER A 319 4.50 14.75 16.49
C SER A 319 4.89 13.34 16.90
N ALA A 320 5.80 13.20 17.85
CA ALA A 320 6.10 11.90 18.45
C ALA A 320 4.91 11.43 19.30
N VAL A 321 4.47 10.20 19.09
CA VAL A 321 3.43 9.58 19.93
C VAL A 321 4.12 8.99 21.15
N ALA A 322 3.85 9.55 22.35
CA ALA A 322 4.36 9.00 23.60
C ALA A 322 3.97 7.53 23.73
N ALA A 323 4.95 6.67 24.02
CA ALA A 323 4.70 5.26 24.30
C ALA A 323 3.84 5.18 25.58
N GLY A 324 2.52 5.01 25.41
CA GLY A 324 1.63 4.70 26.53
C GLY A 324 2.04 3.37 27.15
N ARG A 325 2.19 3.38 28.46
CA ARG A 325 2.47 2.23 29.31
C ARG A 325 1.33 1.21 29.24
#